data_2b7bf4e4c86bcb4693d2156d94958ebe
#
_entry.id   2b7bf4e4c86bcb4693d2156d94958ebe
#
_cell.length_a   1.000
_cell.length_b   1.000
_cell.length_c   1.000
_cell.angle_alpha   90.00
_cell.angle_beta   90.00
_cell.angle_gamma   90.00
#
_symmetry.space_group_name_H-M   'P 1'
#
loop_
_entity.id
_entity.type
_entity.pdbx_description
1 polymer ?
#
loop_
_entity_poly.entity_id
_entity_poly.type
_entity_poly.pdbx_seq_one_letter_code
_entity_poly.pdbx_strand_id
1 'polypeptide(L)'
;MNQLGRDDFRAYSAGSHPQEHIHPLTEQLLCNYNIDTGILRSKSWQEFVLPESPQMDFIFTVCDQTAGELCPAWPGQPITAHWGFEDPAKAIGTDQERLKAFSRIYNEIGNRIRIFLSLPLHKLDRMSLQRQLNELGKN
;
A
#
# COMPACT_ATOMS: atom_id res chain seq x y z
N MET A 1 -0.31 1.51 7.82
CA MET A 1 1.13 1.75 8.00
C MET A 1 1.42 2.91 8.94
N ASN A 2 0.87 4.11 8.70
CA ASN A 2 1.14 5.27 9.56
C ASN A 2 0.79 5.04 11.04
N GLN A 3 -0.32 4.36 11.32
CA GLN A 3 -0.70 4.03 12.69
C GLN A 3 0.24 3.01 13.34
N LEU A 4 0.57 1.95 12.62
CA LEU A 4 1.41 0.86 13.15
C LEU A 4 2.88 1.26 13.23
N GLY A 5 3.36 2.03 12.28
CA GLY A 5 4.75 2.49 12.23
C GLY A 5 5.03 3.73 13.06
N ARG A 6 3.99 4.44 13.48
CA ARG A 6 4.09 5.65 14.30
C ARG A 6 5.09 6.66 13.73
N ASP A 7 6.03 7.12 14.56
CA ASP A 7 7.03 8.12 14.17
C ASP A 7 8.16 7.57 13.30
N ASP A 8 8.29 6.24 13.22
CA ASP A 8 9.36 5.59 12.47
C ASP A 8 9.08 5.52 10.97
N PHE A 9 7.81 5.65 10.56
CA PHE A 9 7.39 5.49 9.18
C PHE A 9 6.39 6.53 8.76
N ARG A 10 6.50 6.98 7.51
CA ARG A 10 5.47 7.76 6.82
C ARG A 10 5.08 7.03 5.56
N ALA A 11 3.80 6.72 5.43
CA ALA A 11 3.27 5.98 4.29
C ALA A 11 2.35 6.86 3.46
N TYR A 12 2.45 6.66 2.16
CA TYR A 12 1.64 7.34 1.15
C TYR A 12 1.03 6.29 0.25
N SER A 13 -0.06 6.62 -0.41
CA SER A 13 -0.67 5.76 -1.41
C SER A 13 -0.91 6.52 -2.69
N ALA A 14 -0.86 5.81 -3.81
CA ALA A 14 -1.10 6.40 -5.12
C ALA A 14 -1.45 5.31 -6.12
N GLY A 15 -1.95 5.70 -7.29
CA GLY A 15 -2.25 4.78 -8.36
C GLY A 15 -1.76 5.29 -9.70
N SER A 16 -1.61 4.37 -10.66
CA SER A 16 -1.28 4.72 -12.04
C SER A 16 -2.45 5.41 -12.72
N HIS A 17 -3.67 4.94 -12.45
CA HIS A 17 -4.93 5.47 -12.98
C HIS A 17 -5.89 5.66 -11.82
N PRO A 18 -5.68 6.68 -10.97
CA PRO A 18 -6.47 6.85 -9.76
C PRO A 18 -7.92 7.17 -10.08
N GLN A 19 -8.83 6.57 -9.31
CA GLN A 19 -10.22 6.94 -9.36
C GLN A 19 -10.38 8.37 -8.82
N GLU A 20 -11.49 9.02 -9.18
CA GLU A 20 -11.75 10.40 -8.76
C GLU A 20 -11.88 10.50 -7.24
N HIS A 21 -12.48 9.49 -6.62
CA HIS A 21 -12.75 9.46 -5.19
C HIS A 21 -12.33 8.12 -4.59
N ILE A 22 -12.10 8.13 -3.28
CA ILE A 22 -11.88 6.90 -2.52
C ILE A 22 -13.19 6.10 -2.51
N HIS A 23 -13.07 4.79 -2.67
CA HIS A 23 -14.23 3.90 -2.71
C HIS A 23 -15.06 4.03 -1.42
N PRO A 24 -16.41 4.17 -1.52
CA PRO A 24 -17.26 4.35 -0.33
C PRO A 24 -17.12 3.24 0.71
N LEU A 25 -16.93 1.98 0.28
CA LEU A 25 -16.76 0.87 1.21
C LEU A 25 -15.41 0.96 1.95
N THR A 26 -14.38 1.53 1.31
CA THR A 26 -13.11 1.81 1.97
C THR A 26 -13.30 2.84 3.07
N GLU A 27 -14.01 3.93 2.79
CA GLU A 27 -14.29 4.95 3.78
C GLU A 27 -15.08 4.38 4.96
N GLN A 28 -16.12 3.58 4.67
CA GLN A 28 -16.92 2.95 5.70
C GLN A 28 -16.09 2.02 6.58
N LEU A 29 -15.25 1.20 5.98
CA LEU A 29 -14.39 0.26 6.69
C LEU A 29 -13.42 1.00 7.61
N LEU A 30 -12.76 2.04 7.10
CA LEU A 30 -11.79 2.81 7.88
C LEU A 30 -12.47 3.55 9.03
N CYS A 31 -13.67 4.09 8.81
CA CYS A 31 -14.46 4.70 9.87
C CYS A 31 -14.81 3.68 10.97
N ASN A 32 -15.11 2.43 10.59
CA ASN A 32 -15.40 1.37 11.56
C ASN A 32 -14.18 1.05 12.43
N TYR A 33 -12.98 1.27 11.91
CA TYR A 33 -11.72 1.11 12.67
C TYR A 33 -11.24 2.40 13.31
N ASN A 34 -12.09 3.45 13.34
CA ASN A 34 -11.75 4.76 13.91
C ASN A 34 -10.55 5.43 13.25
N ILE A 35 -10.38 5.20 11.94
CA ILE A 35 -9.33 5.84 11.16
C ILE A 35 -9.91 7.07 10.47
N ASP A 36 -9.26 8.22 10.64
CA ASP A 36 -9.68 9.46 10.01
C ASP A 36 -9.47 9.38 8.49
N THR A 37 -10.56 9.52 7.74
CA THR A 37 -10.53 9.50 6.27
C THR A 37 -10.48 10.88 5.66
N GLY A 38 -10.60 11.93 6.47
CA GLY A 38 -10.65 13.31 5.98
C GLY A 38 -9.39 13.79 5.27
N ILE A 39 -8.24 13.19 5.60
CA ILE A 39 -6.96 13.52 4.99
C ILE A 39 -6.63 12.63 3.78
N LEU A 40 -7.44 11.60 3.53
CA LEU A 40 -7.19 10.65 2.45
C LEU A 40 -7.75 11.19 1.14
N ARG A 41 -7.01 10.98 0.07
CA ARG A 41 -7.45 11.35 -1.28
C ARG A 41 -6.86 10.40 -2.30
N SER A 42 -7.60 10.19 -3.37
CA SER A 42 -7.11 9.49 -4.55
C SER A 42 -6.06 10.37 -5.24
N LYS A 43 -4.94 9.80 -5.65
CA LYS A 43 -3.89 10.59 -6.28
C LYS A 43 -3.04 9.74 -7.23
N SER A 44 -2.43 10.41 -8.19
CA SER A 44 -1.53 9.76 -9.13
C SER A 44 -0.15 9.58 -8.52
N TRP A 45 0.51 8.48 -8.88
CA TRP A 45 1.90 8.25 -8.48
C TRP A 45 2.86 9.29 -9.07
N GLN A 46 2.45 10.03 -10.10
CA GLN A 46 3.26 11.12 -10.65
C GLN A 46 3.57 12.22 -9.63
N GLU A 47 2.74 12.35 -8.60
CA GLU A 47 3.00 13.31 -7.52
C GLU A 47 4.29 12.98 -6.77
N PHE A 48 4.72 11.72 -6.78
CA PHE A 48 5.87 11.27 -6.00
C PHE A 48 7.16 11.16 -6.82
N VAL A 49 7.13 11.53 -8.10
CA VAL A 49 8.35 11.61 -8.92
C VAL A 49 8.85 13.04 -9.09
N LEU A 50 8.13 14.02 -8.54
CA LEU A 50 8.53 15.42 -8.61
C LEU A 50 9.71 15.69 -7.68
N PRO A 51 10.61 16.64 -8.04
CA PRO A 51 11.78 16.94 -7.21
C PRO A 51 11.44 17.37 -5.78
N GLU A 52 10.29 18.04 -5.58
CA GLU A 52 9.85 18.50 -4.28
C GLU A 52 9.08 17.46 -3.48
N SER A 53 8.80 16.30 -4.04
CA SER A 53 8.08 15.24 -3.33
C SER A 53 8.95 14.58 -2.27
N PRO A 54 8.35 13.97 -1.23
CA PRO A 54 9.13 13.20 -0.27
C PRO A 54 9.89 12.07 -0.95
N GLN A 55 11.14 11.86 -0.56
CA GLN A 55 11.92 10.74 -1.07
C GLN A 55 11.43 9.45 -0.45
N MET A 56 11.15 8.45 -1.30
CA MET A 56 10.69 7.14 -0.84
C MET A 56 11.85 6.22 -0.55
N ASP A 57 11.78 5.50 0.54
CA ASP A 57 12.72 4.43 0.86
C ASP A 57 12.26 3.09 0.33
N PHE A 58 10.93 2.88 0.31
CA PHE A 58 10.29 1.65 -0.14
C PHE A 58 9.10 1.96 -1.01
N ILE A 59 8.91 1.17 -2.05
CA ILE A 59 7.73 1.22 -2.92
C ILE A 59 7.14 -0.19 -3.00
N PHE A 60 5.86 -0.30 -2.64
CA PHE A 60 5.15 -1.58 -2.74
C PHE A 60 4.01 -1.43 -3.74
N THR A 61 4.05 -2.23 -4.81
CA THR A 61 2.91 -2.34 -5.72
C THR A 61 1.99 -3.44 -5.18
N VAL A 62 0.69 -3.16 -5.14
CA VAL A 62 -0.27 -4.04 -4.47
C VAL A 62 -1.30 -4.64 -5.41
N CYS A 63 -1.38 -4.16 -6.63
CA CYS A 63 -2.33 -4.61 -7.64
C CYS A 63 -1.59 -5.34 -8.74
N ASP A 64 -2.10 -6.51 -9.18
CA ASP A 64 -1.46 -7.29 -10.24
C ASP A 64 -1.39 -6.53 -11.56
N GLN A 65 -2.33 -5.63 -11.82
CA GLN A 65 -2.31 -4.78 -13.00
C GLN A 65 -1.13 -3.81 -13.00
N THR A 66 -0.76 -3.27 -11.83
CA THR A 66 0.38 -2.36 -11.74
C THR A 66 1.72 -3.07 -11.93
N ALA A 67 1.79 -4.37 -11.66
CA ALA A 67 3.02 -5.14 -11.84
C ALA A 67 3.46 -5.19 -13.31
N GLY A 68 2.50 -5.14 -14.24
CA GLY A 68 2.78 -5.15 -15.67
C GLY A 68 2.89 -3.77 -16.31
N GLU A 69 2.70 -2.71 -15.55
CA GLU A 69 2.78 -1.34 -16.04
C GLU A 69 4.20 -0.80 -15.90
N LEU A 70 4.54 0.15 -16.77
CA LEU A 70 5.80 0.87 -16.67
C LEU A 70 5.74 1.82 -15.47
N CYS A 71 6.37 1.41 -14.38
CA CYS A 71 6.53 2.28 -13.23
C CYS A 71 7.47 3.43 -13.57
N PRO A 72 7.23 4.64 -13.05
CA PRO A 72 8.17 5.74 -13.22
C PRO A 72 9.51 5.43 -12.53
N ALA A 73 10.57 6.10 -12.98
CA ALA A 73 11.85 6.06 -12.29
C ALA A 73 11.74 6.90 -11.01
N TRP A 74 11.72 6.23 -9.88
CA TRP A 74 11.56 6.91 -8.59
C TRP A 74 12.87 7.59 -8.18
N PRO A 75 12.83 8.87 -7.73
CA PRO A 75 14.03 9.53 -7.22
C PRO A 75 14.61 8.77 -6.02
N GLY A 76 15.95 8.68 -5.96
CA GLY A 76 16.62 8.05 -4.84
C GLY A 76 16.72 6.54 -4.88
N GLN A 77 16.20 5.90 -5.92
CA GLN A 77 16.23 4.44 -6.11
C GLN A 77 15.73 3.66 -4.90
N PRO A 78 14.44 3.82 -4.52
CA PRO A 78 13.89 3.08 -3.38
C PRO A 78 13.88 1.57 -3.65
N ILE A 79 13.85 0.79 -2.58
CA ILE A 79 13.64 -0.65 -2.70
C ILE A 79 12.19 -0.87 -3.12
N THR A 80 11.98 -1.63 -4.19
CA THR A 80 10.64 -1.89 -4.73
C THR A 80 10.30 -3.37 -4.60
N ALA A 81 9.05 -3.67 -4.23
CA ALA A 81 8.56 -5.03 -4.16
C ALA A 81 7.10 -5.08 -4.58
N HIS A 82 6.67 -6.21 -5.14
CA HIS A 82 5.27 -6.43 -5.48
C HIS A 82 4.60 -7.29 -4.41
N TRP A 83 3.60 -6.71 -3.75
CA TRP A 83 2.77 -7.39 -2.74
C TRP A 83 1.35 -7.49 -3.30
N GLY A 84 1.10 -8.48 -4.16
CA GLY A 84 -0.20 -8.62 -4.80
C GLY A 84 -1.31 -8.94 -3.80
N PHE A 85 -2.43 -8.21 -3.91
CA PHE A 85 -3.67 -8.47 -3.19
C PHE A 85 -4.82 -8.46 -4.18
N GLU A 86 -5.86 -9.22 -3.89
CA GLU A 86 -7.08 -9.11 -4.66
C GLU A 86 -7.67 -7.70 -4.53
N ASP A 87 -8.23 -7.21 -5.63
CA ASP A 87 -8.94 -5.94 -5.59
C ASP A 87 -10.33 -6.15 -4.99
N PRO A 88 -10.60 -5.68 -3.77
CA PRO A 88 -11.90 -5.91 -3.14
C PRO A 88 -13.05 -5.20 -3.86
N ALA A 89 -12.75 -4.17 -4.66
CA ALA A 89 -13.77 -3.48 -5.44
C ALA A 89 -14.39 -4.37 -6.51
N LYS A 90 -13.73 -5.47 -6.90
CA LYS A 90 -14.24 -6.44 -7.86
C LYS A 90 -15.20 -7.47 -7.22
N ALA A 91 -15.34 -7.47 -5.90
CA ALA A 91 -16.25 -8.38 -5.23
C ALA A 91 -17.69 -8.08 -5.62
N ILE A 92 -18.48 -9.14 -5.83
CA ILE A 92 -19.89 -9.04 -6.20
C ILE A 92 -20.74 -9.52 -5.03
N GLY A 93 -22.01 -9.10 -5.03
CA GLY A 93 -22.96 -9.48 -4.00
C GLY A 93 -23.58 -8.27 -3.33
N THR A 94 -24.13 -8.48 -2.14
CA THR A 94 -24.70 -7.41 -1.34
C THR A 94 -23.61 -6.50 -0.79
N ASP A 95 -23.99 -5.31 -0.30
CA ASP A 95 -23.04 -4.39 0.31
C ASP A 95 -22.35 -5.03 1.51
N GLN A 96 -23.06 -5.86 2.29
CA GLN A 96 -22.47 -6.58 3.42
C GLN A 96 -21.43 -7.59 2.95
N GLU A 97 -21.70 -8.34 1.89
CA GLU A 97 -20.75 -9.30 1.32
C GLU A 97 -19.53 -8.59 0.76
N ARG A 98 -19.74 -7.47 0.08
CA ARG A 98 -18.66 -6.66 -0.46
C ARG A 98 -17.81 -6.06 0.66
N LEU A 99 -18.45 -5.57 1.74
CA LEU A 99 -17.73 -5.02 2.88
C LEU A 99 -16.86 -6.09 3.56
N LYS A 100 -17.33 -7.35 3.61
CA LYS A 100 -16.52 -8.45 4.11
C LYS A 100 -15.25 -8.67 3.28
N ALA A 101 -15.36 -8.54 1.95
CA ALA A 101 -14.21 -8.64 1.06
C ALA A 101 -13.20 -7.53 1.34
N PHE A 102 -13.65 -6.29 1.50
CA PHE A 102 -12.79 -5.18 1.88
C PHE A 102 -12.12 -5.42 3.23
N SER A 103 -12.86 -5.94 4.20
CA SER A 103 -12.33 -6.24 5.54
C SER A 103 -11.26 -7.33 5.49
N ARG A 104 -11.50 -8.38 4.69
CA ARG A 104 -10.53 -9.46 4.51
C ARG A 104 -9.21 -8.93 3.95
N ILE A 105 -9.29 -8.13 2.88
CA ILE A 105 -8.08 -7.57 2.27
C ILE A 105 -7.40 -6.60 3.22
N TYR A 106 -8.14 -5.79 3.94
CA TYR A 106 -7.60 -4.89 4.96
C TYR A 106 -6.75 -5.67 5.98
N ASN A 107 -7.28 -6.80 6.46
CA ASN A 107 -6.58 -7.63 7.42
C ASN A 107 -5.33 -8.29 6.82
N GLU A 108 -5.41 -8.74 5.57
CA GLU A 108 -4.26 -9.32 4.87
C GLU A 108 -3.13 -8.30 4.71
N ILE A 109 -3.48 -7.09 4.29
CA ILE A 109 -2.52 -5.99 4.16
C ILE A 109 -1.92 -5.66 5.53
N GLY A 110 -2.77 -5.56 6.55
CA GLY A 110 -2.33 -5.24 7.92
C GLY A 110 -1.35 -6.27 8.45
N ASN A 111 -1.59 -7.55 8.21
CA ASN A 111 -0.70 -8.61 8.65
C ASN A 111 0.67 -8.50 7.96
N ARG A 112 0.67 -8.22 6.67
CA ARG A 112 1.93 -8.06 5.93
C ARG A 112 2.71 -6.84 6.40
N ILE A 113 2.03 -5.75 6.67
CA ILE A 113 2.65 -4.54 7.23
C ILE A 113 3.29 -4.85 8.59
N ARG A 114 2.60 -5.61 9.46
CA ARG A 114 3.15 -5.98 10.76
C ARG A 114 4.43 -6.79 10.64
N ILE A 115 4.46 -7.73 9.70
CA ILE A 115 5.67 -8.52 9.43
C ILE A 115 6.80 -7.60 8.95
N PHE A 116 6.50 -6.71 8.01
CA PHE A 116 7.48 -5.74 7.50
C PHE A 116 8.05 -4.89 8.63
N LEU A 117 7.21 -4.36 9.50
CA LEU A 117 7.63 -3.52 10.62
C LEU A 117 8.46 -4.27 11.65
N SER A 118 8.35 -5.60 11.70
CA SER A 118 9.14 -6.43 12.62
C SER A 118 10.54 -6.75 12.09
N LEU A 119 10.82 -6.47 10.82
CA LEU A 119 12.13 -6.74 10.24
C LEU A 119 13.19 -5.81 10.84
N PRO A 120 14.42 -6.31 11.06
CA PRO A 120 15.50 -5.46 11.57
C PRO A 120 16.10 -4.62 10.44
N LEU A 121 15.37 -3.61 9.97
CA LEU A 121 15.68 -2.83 8.77
C LEU A 121 17.07 -2.20 8.83
N HIS A 122 17.50 -1.75 10.00
CA HIS A 122 18.80 -1.10 10.17
C HIS A 122 19.98 -2.08 10.17
N LYS A 123 19.70 -3.38 10.31
CA LYS A 123 20.73 -4.42 10.35
C LYS A 123 20.88 -5.18 9.04
N LEU A 124 19.96 -4.98 8.11
CA LEU A 124 19.95 -5.68 6.83
C LEU A 124 20.52 -4.78 5.74
N ASP A 125 21.35 -5.35 4.86
CA ASP A 125 21.79 -4.64 3.68
C ASP A 125 20.66 -4.58 2.63
N ARG A 126 20.89 -3.78 1.59
CA ARG A 126 19.87 -3.57 0.55
C ARG A 126 19.44 -4.87 -0.15
N MET A 127 20.42 -5.75 -0.44
CA MET A 127 20.10 -7.02 -1.12
C MET A 127 19.30 -7.94 -0.25
N SER A 128 19.64 -8.03 1.03
CA SER A 128 18.89 -8.85 1.99
C SER A 128 17.48 -8.32 2.20
N LEU A 129 17.31 -7.00 2.30
CA LEU A 129 16.00 -6.37 2.39
C LEU A 129 15.16 -6.67 1.15
N GLN A 130 15.73 -6.48 -0.04
CA GLN A 130 15.03 -6.73 -1.29
C GLN A 130 14.52 -8.17 -1.35
N ARG A 131 15.36 -9.12 -0.96
CA ARG A 131 14.99 -10.54 -0.97
C ARG A 131 13.87 -10.82 0.01
N GLN A 132 13.97 -10.31 1.24
CA GLN A 132 12.93 -10.53 2.25
C GLN A 132 11.60 -9.89 1.87
N LEU A 133 11.63 -8.69 1.29
CA LEU A 133 10.40 -8.03 0.85
C LEU A 133 9.75 -8.78 -0.31
N ASN A 134 10.55 -9.33 -1.23
CA ASN A 134 10.03 -10.15 -2.31
C ASN A 134 9.40 -11.44 -1.78
N GLU A 135 10.03 -12.07 -0.79
CA GLU A 135 9.47 -13.28 -0.15
C GLU A 135 8.12 -13.01 0.52
N LEU A 136 7.98 -11.87 1.18
CA LEU A 136 6.69 -11.46 1.76
C LEU A 136 5.61 -11.33 0.69
N GLY A 137 5.98 -10.91 -0.51
CA GLY A 137 5.05 -10.76 -1.62
C GLY A 137 4.53 -12.06 -2.18
N LYS A 138 5.20 -13.17 -1.92
CA LYS A 138 4.82 -14.49 -2.45
C LYS A 138 3.78 -15.23 -1.60
N ASN A 139 3.50 -14.76 -0.42
CA ASN A 139 2.60 -15.43 0.53
C ASN A 139 1.15 -15.00 0.36
#